data_22f8a8c570cdd7db5955c866fd91ab10
#
_entry.id   22f8a8c570cdd7db5955c866fd91ab10
#
_cell.length_a   1.000
_cell.length_b   1.000
_cell.length_c   1.000
_cell.angle_alpha   90.00
_cell.angle_beta   90.00
_cell.angle_gamma   90.00
#
_symmetry.space_group_name_H-M   'P 1'
#
loop_
_entity.id
_entity.type
_entity.pdbx_description
1 polymer ?
#
loop_
_entity_poly.entity_id
_entity_poly.type
_entity_poly.pdbx_seq_one_letter_code
_entity_poly.pdbx_strand_id
1 'polypeptide(L)'
;MVVAIDGPAGSGKSTIARTCAESLGFLYVNSGQLYRAVTFTALQRLSDPSALDAVEAIAEDVSLQVAQDGIVVDGELRSEELHSSEVDRWVSQHSGIPRVREIVNAELRRVVGEHDLIVEGRDIATVVFP
;
A
#
# COMPACT_ATOMS: atom_id res chain seq x y z
N MET A 1 8.57 17.70 -2.99
CA MET A 1 7.42 17.78 -3.91
C MET A 1 6.66 16.45 -3.88
N VAL A 2 5.34 16.52 -3.89
CA VAL A 2 4.51 15.34 -3.92
C VAL A 2 3.47 15.48 -5.02
N VAL A 3 3.39 14.48 -5.89
CA VAL A 3 2.39 14.40 -6.95
C VAL A 3 1.46 13.24 -6.66
N ALA A 4 0.17 13.52 -6.46
CA ALA A 4 -0.84 12.49 -6.20
C ALA A 4 -1.59 12.17 -7.50
N ILE A 5 -1.71 10.89 -7.82
CA ILE A 5 -2.44 10.43 -9.00
C ILE A 5 -3.57 9.52 -8.54
N ASP A 6 -4.80 10.00 -8.71
CA ASP A 6 -6.01 9.25 -8.37
C ASP A 6 -6.58 8.57 -9.61
N GLY A 7 -7.23 7.44 -9.41
CA GLY A 7 -7.98 6.80 -10.46
C GLY A 7 -8.14 5.29 -10.23
N PRO A 8 -8.98 4.66 -11.04
CA PRO A 8 -9.21 3.22 -10.91
C PRO A 8 -7.99 2.41 -11.35
N ALA A 9 -7.83 1.24 -10.74
CA ALA A 9 -6.79 0.30 -11.12
C ALA A 9 -6.97 -0.14 -12.57
N GLY A 10 -5.88 -0.44 -13.26
CA GLY A 10 -5.91 -0.97 -14.62
C GLY A 10 -6.10 0.04 -15.73
N SER A 11 -6.06 1.35 -15.42
CA SER A 11 -6.23 2.41 -16.42
C SER A 11 -4.93 2.79 -17.14
N GLY A 12 -3.83 2.09 -16.87
CA GLY A 12 -2.52 2.42 -17.44
C GLY A 12 -1.77 3.52 -16.70
N LYS A 13 -2.38 4.16 -15.72
CA LYS A 13 -1.75 5.26 -14.98
C LYS A 13 -0.54 4.81 -14.15
N SER A 14 -0.49 3.55 -13.72
CA SER A 14 0.65 3.03 -12.97
C SER A 14 1.93 3.05 -13.79
N THR A 15 1.86 2.69 -15.06
CA THR A 15 3.02 2.73 -15.96
C THR A 15 3.49 4.17 -16.17
N ILE A 16 2.55 5.09 -16.38
CA ILE A 16 2.86 6.50 -16.59
C ILE A 16 3.48 7.10 -15.32
N ALA A 17 2.88 6.84 -14.16
CA ALA A 17 3.36 7.35 -12.87
C ALA A 17 4.78 6.86 -12.57
N ARG A 18 5.04 5.58 -12.79
CA ARG A 18 6.35 4.99 -12.56
C ARG A 18 7.41 5.59 -13.48
N THR A 19 7.08 5.76 -14.75
CA THR A 19 7.99 6.37 -15.74
C THR A 19 8.31 7.80 -15.36
N CYS A 20 7.31 8.58 -14.95
CA CYS A 20 7.52 9.95 -14.50
C CYS A 20 8.42 10.00 -13.24
N ALA A 21 8.20 9.11 -12.29
CA ALA A 21 9.02 9.06 -11.08
C ALA A 21 10.48 8.76 -11.41
N GLU A 22 10.73 7.80 -12.28
CA GLU A 22 12.10 7.48 -12.72
C GLU A 22 12.76 8.69 -13.41
N SER A 23 12.04 9.36 -14.29
CA SER A 23 12.56 10.53 -15.01
C SER A 23 12.90 11.68 -14.07
N LEU A 24 12.14 11.87 -12.99
CA LEU A 24 12.33 12.95 -12.04
C LEU A 24 13.25 12.60 -10.87
N GLY A 25 13.63 11.33 -10.73
CA GLY A 25 14.36 10.87 -9.57
C GLY A 25 13.51 10.84 -8.31
N PHE A 26 12.20 10.70 -8.46
CA PHE A 26 11.24 10.64 -7.36
C PHE A 26 10.97 9.19 -6.95
N LEU A 27 10.58 8.99 -5.70
CA LEU A 27 10.10 7.69 -5.24
C LEU A 27 8.69 7.46 -5.79
N TYR A 28 8.44 6.30 -6.37
CA TYR A 28 7.11 5.90 -6.79
C TYR A 28 6.44 5.08 -5.68
N VAL A 29 5.23 5.46 -5.30
CA VAL A 29 4.47 4.77 -4.25
C VAL A 29 3.07 4.44 -4.77
N ASN A 30 2.70 3.16 -4.71
CA ASN A 30 1.35 2.71 -4.96
C ASN A 30 0.72 2.33 -3.62
N SER A 31 -0.27 3.10 -3.17
CA SER A 31 -0.91 2.86 -1.87
C SER A 31 -1.58 1.49 -1.78
N GLY A 32 -2.04 0.97 -2.91
CA GLY A 32 -2.64 -0.37 -2.97
C GLY A 32 -1.68 -1.46 -2.51
N GLN A 33 -0.38 -1.30 -2.73
CA GLN A 33 0.61 -2.28 -2.28
C GLN A 33 0.70 -2.36 -0.76
N LEU A 34 0.49 -1.26 -0.06
CA LEU A 34 0.46 -1.28 1.40
C LEU A 34 -0.72 -2.11 1.93
N TYR A 35 -1.90 -1.95 1.32
CA TYR A 35 -3.06 -2.78 1.66
C TYR A 35 -2.79 -4.26 1.35
N ARG A 36 -2.18 -4.53 0.22
CA ARG A 36 -1.80 -5.89 -0.17
C ARG A 36 -0.81 -6.51 0.79
N ALA A 37 0.12 -5.71 1.34
CA ALA A 37 1.07 -6.20 2.33
C ALA A 37 0.37 -6.62 3.63
N VAL A 38 -0.65 -5.90 4.06
CA VAL A 38 -1.47 -6.31 5.21
C VAL A 38 -2.15 -7.65 4.93
N THR A 39 -2.79 -7.77 3.76
CA THR A 39 -3.47 -9.02 3.37
C THR A 39 -2.50 -10.18 3.27
N PHE A 40 -1.35 -9.97 2.64
CA PHE A 40 -0.30 -10.98 2.53
C PHE A 40 0.11 -11.51 3.91
N THR A 41 0.34 -10.61 4.85
CA THR A 41 0.72 -10.99 6.21
C THR A 41 -0.39 -11.76 6.92
N ALA A 42 -1.63 -11.30 6.74
CA ALA A 42 -2.79 -12.00 7.30
C ALA A 42 -2.91 -13.42 6.76
N LEU A 43 -2.70 -13.62 5.46
CA LEU A 43 -2.76 -14.94 4.85
C LEU A 43 -1.66 -15.87 5.37
N GLN A 44 -0.50 -15.33 5.73
CA GLN A 44 0.58 -16.13 6.31
C GLN A 44 0.30 -16.54 7.76
N ARG A 45 -0.36 -15.68 8.53
CA ARG A 45 -0.50 -15.87 9.98
C ARG A 45 -1.85 -16.43 10.42
N LEU A 46 -2.90 -16.26 9.59
CA LEU A 46 -4.26 -16.65 9.97
C LEU A 46 -4.75 -17.83 9.15
N SER A 47 -5.50 -18.73 9.80
CA SER A 47 -6.21 -19.80 9.11
C SER A 47 -7.50 -19.28 8.46
N ASP A 48 -8.07 -18.18 8.97
CA ASP A 48 -9.30 -17.59 8.46
C ASP A 48 -9.11 -16.10 8.15
N PRO A 49 -8.86 -15.74 6.88
CA PRO A 49 -8.69 -14.33 6.48
C PRO A 49 -9.95 -13.49 6.59
N SER A 50 -11.12 -14.09 6.80
CA SER A 50 -12.36 -13.36 6.99
C SER A 50 -12.55 -12.87 8.43
N ALA A 51 -11.69 -13.28 9.36
CA ALA A 51 -11.71 -12.83 10.75
C ALA A 51 -11.15 -11.41 10.84
N LEU A 52 -11.99 -10.41 10.59
CA LEU A 52 -11.55 -9.02 10.44
C LEU A 52 -10.88 -8.46 11.68
N ASP A 53 -11.32 -8.85 12.88
CA ASP A 53 -10.67 -8.42 14.13
C ASP A 53 -9.24 -8.94 14.22
N ALA A 54 -9.00 -10.16 13.76
CA ALA A 54 -7.66 -10.73 13.73
C ALA A 54 -6.78 -10.06 12.68
N VAL A 55 -7.35 -9.69 11.53
CA VAL A 55 -6.64 -8.93 10.50
C VAL A 55 -6.23 -7.55 11.03
N GLU A 56 -7.12 -6.88 11.75
CA GLU A 56 -6.82 -5.60 12.39
C GLU A 56 -5.62 -5.73 13.35
N ALA A 57 -5.62 -6.75 14.19
CA ALA A 57 -4.52 -7.00 15.13
C ALA A 57 -3.19 -7.24 14.39
N ILE A 58 -3.22 -7.96 13.26
CA ILE A 58 -2.04 -8.18 12.43
C ILE A 58 -1.54 -6.86 11.85
N ALA A 59 -2.45 -6.02 11.35
CA ALA A 59 -2.07 -4.71 10.81
C ALA A 59 -1.38 -3.83 11.85
N GLU A 60 -1.82 -3.90 13.09
CA GLU A 60 -1.20 -3.17 14.20
C GLU A 60 0.18 -3.71 14.58
N ASP A 61 0.41 -5.00 14.39
CA ASP A 61 1.65 -5.67 14.79
C ASP A 61 2.73 -5.65 13.70
N VAL A 62 2.35 -5.68 12.43
CA VAL A 62 3.28 -5.76 11.31
C VAL A 62 4.01 -4.44 11.09
N SER A 63 5.28 -4.51 10.72
CA SER A 63 6.05 -3.34 10.31
C SER A 63 5.99 -3.23 8.78
N LEU A 64 5.46 -2.11 8.29
CA LEU A 64 5.33 -1.82 6.87
C LEU A 64 6.13 -0.57 6.53
N GLN A 65 7.01 -0.67 5.52
CA GLN A 65 7.76 0.48 5.02
C GLN A 65 7.75 0.47 3.50
N VAL A 66 7.49 1.63 2.91
CA VAL A 66 7.57 1.80 1.47
C VAL A 66 9.04 1.75 1.05
N ALA A 67 9.31 0.99 -0.01
CA ALA A 67 10.63 0.92 -0.63
C ALA A 67 10.49 1.16 -2.15
N GLN A 68 11.62 1.37 -2.81
CA GLN A 68 11.64 1.67 -4.25
C GLN A 68 10.97 0.57 -5.08
N ASP A 69 11.20 -0.69 -4.73
CA ASP A 69 10.76 -1.84 -5.52
C ASP A 69 9.64 -2.65 -4.88
N GLY A 70 9.01 -2.14 -3.83
CA GLY A 70 7.95 -2.86 -3.15
C GLY A 70 7.71 -2.36 -1.74
N ILE A 71 7.26 -3.25 -0.88
CA ILE A 71 7.01 -2.95 0.53
C ILE A 71 7.91 -3.84 1.40
N VAL A 72 8.61 -3.23 2.34
CA VAL A 72 9.36 -3.98 3.35
C VAL A 72 8.39 -4.38 4.45
N VAL A 73 8.18 -5.68 4.59
CA VAL A 73 7.25 -6.27 5.56
C VAL A 73 8.07 -7.00 6.60
N ASP A 74 8.06 -6.50 7.83
CA ASP A 74 8.87 -7.06 8.93
C ASP A 74 10.33 -7.27 8.55
N GLY A 75 10.90 -6.30 7.84
CA GLY A 75 12.30 -6.33 7.44
C GLY A 75 12.61 -7.05 6.13
N GLU A 76 11.61 -7.64 5.46
CA GLU A 76 11.80 -8.35 4.19
C GLU A 76 11.07 -7.65 3.06
N LEU A 77 11.78 -7.39 1.97
CA LEU A 77 11.19 -6.78 0.79
C LEU A 77 10.24 -7.77 0.11
N ARG A 78 8.99 -7.32 -0.11
CA ARG A 78 7.97 -8.06 -0.82
C ARG A 78 7.51 -7.26 -2.04
N SER A 79 7.30 -7.92 -3.15
CA SER A 79 6.90 -7.29 -4.40
C SER A 79 5.87 -8.15 -5.13
N GLU A 80 6.32 -9.17 -5.87
CA GLU A 80 5.42 -10.02 -6.67
C GLU A 80 4.43 -10.81 -5.82
N GLU A 81 4.84 -11.25 -4.64
CA GLU A 81 3.98 -11.99 -3.71
C GLU A 81 2.72 -11.22 -3.32
N LEU A 82 2.79 -9.88 -3.37
CA LEU A 82 1.66 -9.03 -3.02
C LEU A 82 0.57 -9.05 -4.08
N HIS A 83 0.83 -9.62 -5.24
CA HIS A 83 -0.10 -9.68 -6.37
C HIS A 83 -0.60 -11.10 -6.65
N SER A 84 -0.52 -12.00 -5.67
CA SER A 84 -1.06 -13.35 -5.82
C SER A 84 -2.59 -13.33 -5.90
N SER A 85 -3.18 -14.39 -6.44
CA SER A 85 -4.63 -14.53 -6.53
C SER A 85 -5.28 -14.57 -5.14
N GLU A 86 -4.59 -15.11 -4.15
CA GLU A 86 -5.08 -15.13 -2.78
C GLU A 86 -5.16 -13.73 -2.19
N VAL A 87 -4.14 -12.90 -2.42
CA VAL A 87 -4.17 -11.50 -1.99
C VAL A 87 -5.30 -10.75 -2.71
N ASP A 88 -5.43 -10.94 -4.02
CA ASP A 88 -6.52 -10.33 -4.80
C ASP A 88 -7.89 -10.64 -4.23
N ARG A 89 -8.06 -11.86 -3.74
CA ARG A 89 -9.33 -12.33 -3.20
C ARG A 89 -9.75 -11.59 -1.93
N TRP A 90 -8.81 -11.23 -1.07
CA TRP A 90 -9.11 -10.73 0.27
C TRP A 90 -8.83 -9.24 0.49
N VAL A 91 -8.03 -8.62 -0.39
CA VAL A 91 -7.57 -7.25 -0.16
C VAL A 91 -8.72 -6.23 -0.07
N SER A 92 -9.79 -6.41 -0.83
CA SER A 92 -10.95 -5.49 -0.78
C SER A 92 -11.60 -5.48 0.60
N GLN A 93 -11.79 -6.65 1.21
CA GLN A 93 -12.36 -6.73 2.55
C GLN A 93 -11.43 -6.12 3.60
N HIS A 94 -10.14 -6.43 3.52
CA HIS A 94 -9.17 -5.95 4.49
C HIS A 94 -8.98 -4.44 4.39
N SER A 95 -9.01 -3.88 3.18
CA SER A 95 -8.85 -2.44 2.98
C SER A 95 -10.05 -1.63 3.47
N GLY A 96 -11.18 -2.27 3.73
CA GLY A 96 -12.36 -1.64 4.32
C GLY A 96 -12.27 -1.48 5.84
N ILE A 97 -11.31 -2.12 6.50
CA ILE A 97 -11.15 -2.03 7.95
C ILE A 97 -10.59 -0.64 8.31
N PRO A 98 -11.30 0.18 9.11
CA PRO A 98 -10.87 1.55 9.38
C PRO A 98 -9.45 1.65 9.96
N ARG A 99 -9.10 0.76 10.87
CA ARG A 99 -7.76 0.78 11.49
C ARG A 99 -6.66 0.46 10.49
N VAL A 100 -6.92 -0.44 9.53
CA VAL A 100 -5.98 -0.74 8.46
C VAL A 100 -5.74 0.51 7.61
N ARG A 101 -6.80 1.25 7.30
CA ARG A 101 -6.68 2.50 6.54
C ARG A 101 -5.86 3.55 7.29
N GLU A 102 -6.06 3.67 8.60
CA GLU A 102 -5.27 4.59 9.42
C GLU A 102 -3.79 4.25 9.38
N ILE A 103 -3.45 2.97 9.50
CA ILE A 103 -2.06 2.51 9.48
C ILE A 103 -1.40 2.77 8.13
N VAL A 104 -2.10 2.45 7.04
CA VAL A 104 -1.60 2.69 5.68
C VAL A 104 -1.39 4.19 5.45
N ASN A 105 -2.35 5.01 5.86
CA ASN A 105 -2.27 6.46 5.70
C ASN A 105 -1.14 7.07 6.51
N ALA A 106 -0.87 6.54 7.72
CA ALA A 106 0.24 6.99 8.54
C ALA A 106 1.59 6.74 7.85
N GLU A 107 1.75 5.58 7.22
CA GLU A 107 2.97 5.27 6.47
C GLU A 107 3.11 6.20 5.25
N LEU A 108 2.03 6.44 4.52
CA LEU A 108 2.04 7.36 3.38
C LEU A 108 2.47 8.77 3.81
N ARG A 109 1.94 9.27 4.93
CA ARG A 109 2.31 10.60 5.44
C ARG A 109 3.78 10.65 5.87
N ARG A 110 4.30 9.58 6.44
CA ARG A 110 5.72 9.50 6.80
C ARG A 110 6.59 9.63 5.56
N VAL A 111 6.28 8.91 4.51
CA VAL A 111 7.05 8.92 3.26
C VAL A 111 6.96 10.30 2.58
N VAL A 112 5.77 10.93 2.61
CA VAL A 112 5.56 12.28 2.08
C VAL A 112 6.50 13.28 2.76
N GLY A 113 6.72 13.15 4.06
CA GLY A 113 7.58 14.04 4.81
C GLY A 113 9.08 13.87 4.55
N GLU A 114 9.48 12.75 3.96
CA GLU A 114 10.89 12.39 3.81
C GLU A 114 11.40 12.38 2.37
N HIS A 115 10.52 12.35 1.38
CA HIS A 115 10.89 12.14 -0.03
C HIS A 115 10.10 13.02 -0.98
N ASP A 116 10.72 13.32 -2.13
CA ASP A 116 9.97 13.74 -3.31
C ASP A 116 9.38 12.49 -3.93
N LEU A 117 8.06 12.47 -4.15
CA LEU A 117 7.41 11.23 -4.57
C LEU A 117 6.21 11.46 -5.48
N ILE A 118 5.89 10.40 -6.21
CA ILE A 118 4.64 10.26 -6.94
C ILE A 118 3.86 9.16 -6.23
N VAL A 119 2.68 9.51 -5.71
CA VAL A 119 1.79 8.58 -5.01
C VAL A 119 0.60 8.28 -5.88
N GLU A 120 0.33 6.99 -6.08
CA GLU A 120 -0.83 6.51 -6.81
C GLU A 120 -1.79 5.78 -5.87
N GLY A 121 -3.09 5.94 -6.08
CA GLY A 121 -4.11 5.27 -5.32
C GLY A 121 -5.47 5.89 -5.53
N ARG A 122 -6.49 5.37 -4.83
CA ARG A 122 -7.83 5.94 -4.84
C ARG A 122 -7.95 6.99 -3.75
N ASP A 123 -8.52 8.16 -4.10
CA ASP A 123 -8.77 9.26 -3.17
C ASP A 123 -7.52 9.68 -2.40
N ILE A 124 -6.35 9.52 -3.03
CA ILE A 124 -5.06 9.70 -2.35
C ILE A 124 -4.87 11.15 -1.91
N ALA A 125 -5.28 12.10 -2.73
CA ALA A 125 -5.12 13.51 -2.39
C ALA A 125 -5.96 13.90 -1.17
N THR A 126 -7.19 13.38 -1.08
CA THR A 126 -8.09 13.65 0.05
C THR A 126 -7.56 13.04 1.34
N VAL A 127 -6.98 11.86 1.26
CA VAL A 127 -6.53 11.09 2.42
C VAL A 127 -5.18 11.59 2.95
N VAL A 128 -4.24 11.85 2.05
CA VAL A 128 -2.87 12.22 2.40
C VAL A 128 -2.73 13.74 2.60
N PHE A 129 -3.53 14.51 1.88
CA PHE A 129 -3.55 15.98 1.93
C PHE A 129 -4.94 16.50 2.25
N PRO A 130 -5.48 16.22 3.45
CA PRO A 130 -6.82 16.67 3.82
C PRO A 130 -6.93 18.20 3.89
#